data_22fba4758a591178691a3f95cdbca542
#
_entry.id   22fba4758a591178691a3f95cdbca542
#
_cell.length_a   1.000
_cell.length_b   1.000
_cell.length_c   1.000
_cell.angle_alpha   90.00
_cell.angle_beta   90.00
_cell.angle_gamma   90.00
#
_symmetry.space_group_name_H-M   'P 1'
#
loop_
_entity.id
_entity.type
_entity.pdbx_description
1 polymer ?
#
loop_
_entity_poly.entity_id
_entity_poly.type
_entity_poly.pdbx_seq_one_letter_code
_entity_poly.pdbx_strand_id
1 'polypeptide(L)'
;MKRCKHLIAALGCALLVMPSWANPHRLDDSLSHTVPPNVEMQWLPLKSGQSFAGGMEAWVRVNVRIDTRNWVGRSGRIYMVLPRDQASNIEAVWTTQGRLQAGRLVSGERALVFVGTVPGTTLEDQMQVRLRSNADWSSNSRRLDFHFELEID
;
A
#
# COMPACT_ATOMS: atom_id res chain seq x y z
N MET A 1 26.20 51.44 49.05
CA MET A 1 26.11 51.17 47.57
C MET A 1 26.16 49.65 47.36
N LYS A 2 25.01 49.01 47.19
CA LYS A 2 24.94 47.57 46.88
C LYS A 2 24.10 47.40 45.62
N ARG A 3 24.75 46.96 44.52
CA ARG A 3 24.13 46.75 43.20
C ARG A 3 23.48 45.34 43.20
N CYS A 4 22.15 45.27 43.16
CA CYS A 4 21.43 44.07 42.88
C CYS A 4 21.48 43.75 41.39
N LYS A 5 22.07 42.62 41.02
CA LYS A 5 22.03 42.06 39.64
C LYS A 5 20.78 41.16 39.56
N HIS A 6 19.81 41.56 38.75
CA HIS A 6 18.68 40.72 38.43
C HIS A 6 19.11 39.70 37.34
N LEU A 7 19.11 38.42 37.72
CA LEU A 7 19.30 37.29 36.83
C LEU A 7 17.92 36.91 36.26
N ILE A 8 17.67 37.25 35.00
CA ILE A 8 16.47 36.81 34.29
C ILE A 8 16.77 35.42 33.74
N ALA A 9 16.18 34.39 34.34
CA ALA A 9 16.19 33.02 33.84
C ALA A 9 15.10 32.89 32.73
N ALA A 10 15.53 32.88 31.49
CA ALA A 10 14.67 32.58 30.36
C ALA A 10 14.40 31.06 30.33
N LEU A 11 13.22 30.66 30.79
CA LEU A 11 12.73 29.28 30.72
C LEU A 11 12.26 29.01 29.30
N GLY A 12 13.11 28.42 28.45
CA GLY A 12 12.78 27.98 27.11
C GLY A 12 11.86 26.75 27.16
N CYS A 13 10.56 26.93 26.92
CA CYS A 13 9.64 25.82 26.65
C CYS A 13 9.99 25.17 25.30
N ALA A 14 10.77 24.10 25.32
CA ALA A 14 10.92 23.20 24.18
C ALA A 14 9.62 22.43 24.01
N LEU A 15 8.79 22.86 23.05
CA LEU A 15 7.63 22.09 22.58
C LEU A 15 8.15 20.82 21.89
N LEU A 16 8.12 19.72 22.61
CA LEU A 16 8.32 18.38 22.04
C LEU A 16 7.14 18.09 21.10
N VAL A 17 7.35 18.32 19.82
CA VAL A 17 6.43 17.84 18.77
C VAL A 17 6.58 16.32 18.74
N MET A 18 5.72 15.61 19.48
CA MET A 18 5.63 14.17 19.37
C MET A 18 5.04 13.83 18.00
N PRO A 19 5.71 12.99 17.20
CA PRO A 19 5.09 12.50 15.96
C PRO A 19 3.83 11.72 16.37
N SER A 20 2.68 12.22 15.96
CA SER A 20 1.42 11.49 16.07
C SER A 20 1.50 10.27 15.15
N TRP A 21 1.77 9.13 15.71
CA TRP A 21 1.68 7.86 14.99
C TRP A 21 0.19 7.59 14.83
N ALA A 22 -0.36 7.99 13.69
CA ALA A 22 -1.71 7.60 13.31
C ALA A 22 -1.71 6.07 13.18
N ASN A 23 -2.44 5.38 14.06
CA ASN A 23 -2.62 3.94 13.94
C ASN A 23 -3.40 3.68 12.65
N PRO A 24 -2.86 2.91 11.70
CA PRO A 24 -3.57 2.59 10.49
C PRO A 24 -4.80 1.73 10.80
N HIS A 25 -5.93 2.10 10.21
CA HIS A 25 -7.18 1.35 10.31
C HIS A 25 -7.30 0.44 9.11
N ARG A 26 -7.35 -0.88 9.35
CA ARG A 26 -7.63 -1.82 8.27
C ARG A 26 -9.05 -1.61 7.76
N LEU A 27 -9.19 -1.44 6.45
CA LEU A 27 -10.48 -1.31 5.77
C LEU A 27 -11.01 -2.67 5.34
N ASP A 28 -12.31 -2.81 5.29
CA ASP A 28 -12.96 -4.01 4.75
C ASP A 28 -12.97 -3.92 3.21
N ASP A 29 -12.25 -4.83 2.59
CA ASP A 29 -12.13 -5.00 1.15
C ASP A 29 -12.61 -6.39 0.67
N SER A 30 -13.37 -7.09 1.51
CA SER A 30 -13.84 -8.46 1.27
C SER A 30 -14.66 -8.63 -0.02
N LEU A 31 -15.23 -7.54 -0.55
CA LEU A 31 -15.96 -7.52 -1.81
C LEU A 31 -15.05 -7.26 -3.04
N SER A 32 -13.77 -6.99 -2.82
CA SER A 32 -12.79 -6.91 -3.91
C SER A 32 -12.52 -8.31 -4.47
N HIS A 33 -12.36 -8.39 -5.79
CA HIS A 33 -12.11 -9.68 -6.44
C HIS A 33 -11.28 -9.53 -7.71
N THR A 34 -10.58 -10.59 -8.07
CA THR A 34 -9.79 -10.69 -9.29
C THR A 34 -10.62 -11.27 -10.44
N VAL A 35 -10.30 -10.83 -11.66
CA VAL A 35 -10.89 -11.35 -12.91
C VAL A 35 -9.78 -11.69 -13.89
N PRO A 36 -9.58 -12.96 -14.22
CA PRO A 36 -10.23 -14.16 -13.69
C PRO A 36 -9.87 -14.42 -12.21
N PRO A 37 -10.64 -15.23 -11.47
CA PRO A 37 -10.38 -15.50 -10.05
C PRO A 37 -9.09 -16.30 -9.81
N ASN A 38 -8.66 -17.08 -10.78
CA ASN A 38 -7.39 -17.81 -10.76
C ASN A 38 -6.50 -17.29 -11.87
N VAL A 39 -5.25 -17.01 -11.54
CA VAL A 39 -4.26 -16.46 -12.46
C VAL A 39 -3.04 -17.39 -12.48
N GLU A 40 -2.68 -17.85 -13.66
CA GLU A 40 -1.45 -18.61 -13.88
C GLU A 40 -0.31 -17.67 -14.23
N MET A 41 0.81 -17.82 -13.52
CA MET A 41 2.01 -17.07 -13.87
C MET A 41 2.76 -17.77 -15.02
N GLN A 42 3.25 -16.96 -15.94
CA GLN A 42 4.01 -17.44 -17.09
C GLN A 42 5.49 -17.08 -16.92
N TRP A 43 6.35 -18.00 -17.37
CA TRP A 43 7.78 -17.74 -17.40
C TRP A 43 8.11 -16.64 -18.43
N LEU A 44 8.91 -15.68 -17.98
CA LEU A 44 9.43 -14.66 -18.90
C LEU A 44 10.48 -15.31 -19.81
N PRO A 45 10.41 -15.09 -21.14
CA PRO A 45 11.42 -15.60 -22.06
C PRO A 45 12.78 -14.95 -21.75
N LEU A 46 13.83 -15.78 -21.72
CA LEU A 46 15.20 -15.31 -21.59
C LEU A 46 15.56 -14.45 -22.82
N LYS A 47 15.85 -13.19 -22.59
CA LYS A 47 16.42 -12.32 -23.63
C LYS A 47 17.93 -12.60 -23.72
N SER A 48 18.44 -12.83 -24.94
CA SER A 48 19.85 -13.01 -25.20
C SER A 48 20.68 -11.87 -24.58
N GLY A 49 21.67 -12.22 -23.74
CA GLY A 49 22.54 -11.27 -23.05
C GLY A 49 22.13 -10.92 -21.62
N GLN A 50 21.06 -11.46 -21.08
CA GLN A 50 20.72 -11.33 -19.67
C GLN A 50 20.99 -12.63 -18.92
N SER A 51 21.94 -12.58 -17.97
CA SER A 51 22.30 -13.70 -17.09
C SER A 51 21.32 -13.90 -15.93
N PHE A 52 20.05 -13.51 -16.07
CA PHE A 52 19.06 -13.69 -15.02
C PHE A 52 18.14 -14.86 -15.34
N ALA A 53 18.22 -15.86 -14.49
CA ALA A 53 17.30 -16.99 -14.44
C ALA A 53 15.84 -16.49 -14.30
N GLY A 54 14.99 -17.01 -15.17
CA GLY A 54 13.61 -16.69 -15.39
C GLY A 54 12.79 -16.22 -14.19
N GLY A 55 12.27 -15.02 -14.31
CA GLY A 55 11.17 -14.55 -13.50
C GLY A 55 9.84 -15.02 -14.09
N MET A 56 8.81 -15.05 -13.27
CA MET A 56 7.43 -15.31 -13.68
C MET A 56 6.64 -14.01 -13.68
N GLU A 57 5.71 -13.89 -14.62
CA GLU A 57 4.82 -12.73 -14.73
C GLU A 57 3.38 -13.18 -14.93
N ALA A 58 2.45 -12.42 -14.36
CA ALA A 58 1.04 -12.55 -14.61
C ALA A 58 0.36 -11.18 -14.70
N TRP A 59 -0.69 -11.10 -15.50
CA TRP A 59 -1.56 -9.95 -15.59
C TRP A 59 -2.93 -10.30 -15.03
N VAL A 60 -3.43 -9.44 -14.14
CA VAL A 60 -4.73 -9.65 -13.51
C VAL A 60 -5.49 -8.34 -13.42
N ARG A 61 -6.79 -8.41 -13.65
CA ARG A 61 -7.71 -7.30 -13.37
C ARG A 61 -8.26 -7.47 -11.97
N VAL A 62 -8.22 -6.41 -11.17
CA VAL A 62 -8.78 -6.40 -9.82
C VAL A 62 -9.91 -5.37 -9.78
N ASN A 63 -11.11 -5.83 -9.46
CA ASN A 63 -12.20 -4.95 -9.10
C ASN A 63 -12.10 -4.66 -7.61
N VAL A 64 -11.68 -3.45 -7.29
CA VAL A 64 -11.47 -3.01 -5.90
C VAL A 64 -12.77 -2.44 -5.37
N ARG A 65 -13.16 -2.88 -4.16
CA ARG A 65 -14.30 -2.34 -3.43
C ARG A 65 -13.97 -2.28 -1.94
N ILE A 66 -13.80 -1.07 -1.44
CA ILE A 66 -13.38 -0.79 -0.07
C ILE A 66 -14.54 -0.15 0.69
N ASP A 67 -14.91 -0.72 1.84
CA ASP A 67 -15.92 -0.12 2.73
C ASP A 67 -15.30 1.06 3.49
N THR A 68 -15.86 2.24 3.26
CA THR A 68 -15.39 3.49 3.85
C THR A 68 -16.49 4.21 4.66
N ARG A 69 -17.62 3.53 4.95
CA ARG A 69 -18.81 4.15 5.58
C ARG A 69 -18.52 4.86 6.89
N ASN A 70 -17.62 4.33 7.71
CA ASN A 70 -17.28 4.91 9.01
C ASN A 70 -16.38 6.15 8.90
N TRP A 71 -15.91 6.47 7.70
CA TRP A 71 -14.89 7.48 7.44
C TRP A 71 -15.34 8.58 6.48
N VAL A 72 -16.60 8.54 6.03
CA VAL A 72 -17.16 9.52 5.08
C VAL A 72 -16.97 10.94 5.60
N GLY A 73 -16.45 11.81 4.74
CA GLY A 73 -16.21 13.22 5.05
C GLY A 73 -14.92 13.48 5.85
N ARG A 74 -14.18 12.44 6.27
CA ARG A 74 -12.88 12.60 6.93
C ARG A 74 -11.75 12.63 5.91
N SER A 75 -10.75 13.45 6.16
CA SER A 75 -9.54 13.50 5.34
C SER A 75 -8.52 12.49 5.84
N GLY A 76 -7.82 11.87 4.90
CA GLY A 76 -6.80 10.88 5.23
C GLY A 76 -6.11 10.30 4.00
N ARG A 77 -5.34 9.26 4.25
CA ARG A 77 -4.54 8.55 3.25
C ARG A 77 -4.85 7.07 3.30
N ILE A 78 -5.12 6.46 2.13
CA ILE A 78 -5.32 5.02 2.03
C ILE A 78 -4.08 4.42 1.37
N TYR A 79 -3.58 3.37 2.00
CA TYR A 79 -2.44 2.58 1.54
C TYR A 79 -2.92 1.18 1.15
N MET A 80 -2.39 0.68 0.05
CA MET A 80 -2.47 -0.74 -0.28
C MET A 80 -1.23 -1.43 0.30
N VAL A 81 -1.43 -2.53 0.99
CA VAL A 81 -0.38 -3.29 1.69
C VAL A 81 -0.27 -4.68 1.08
N LEU A 82 0.94 -5.09 0.79
CA LEU A 82 1.25 -6.47 0.43
C LEU A 82 2.09 -7.08 1.55
N PRO A 83 1.54 -8.03 2.32
CA PRO A 83 2.29 -8.71 3.37
C PRO A 83 3.56 -9.36 2.82
N ARG A 84 4.56 -9.49 3.69
CA ARG A 84 5.81 -10.14 3.32
C ARG A 84 5.57 -11.62 3.05
N ASP A 85 5.89 -12.05 1.84
CA ASP A 85 6.00 -13.47 1.51
C ASP A 85 7.45 -13.93 1.80
N GLN A 86 7.60 -14.92 2.67
CA GLN A 86 8.92 -15.44 3.06
C GLN A 86 9.57 -16.30 1.98
N ALA A 87 8.77 -16.80 1.04
CA ALA A 87 9.24 -17.74 0.03
C ALA A 87 9.56 -17.09 -1.33
N SER A 88 9.05 -15.88 -1.59
CA SER A 88 9.27 -15.20 -2.86
C SER A 88 9.21 -13.68 -2.74
N ASN A 89 10.01 -13.01 -3.56
CA ASN A 89 9.92 -11.57 -3.70
C ASN A 89 8.92 -11.25 -4.81
N ILE A 90 7.77 -10.72 -4.42
CA ILE A 90 6.68 -10.39 -5.34
C ILE A 90 6.66 -8.88 -5.56
N GLU A 91 6.63 -8.49 -6.82
CA GLU A 91 6.41 -7.12 -7.25
C GLU A 91 5.05 -7.02 -7.93
N ALA A 92 4.25 -6.06 -7.50
CA ALA A 92 3.01 -5.67 -8.14
C ALA A 92 3.14 -4.25 -8.69
N VAL A 93 2.79 -4.06 -9.96
CA VAL A 93 2.69 -2.75 -10.61
C VAL A 93 1.30 -2.62 -11.18
N TRP A 94 0.62 -1.53 -10.90
CA TRP A 94 -0.77 -1.37 -11.36
C TRP A 94 -1.05 0.00 -11.94
N THR A 95 -2.05 0.01 -12.81
CA THR A 95 -2.76 1.19 -13.29
C THR A 95 -4.21 1.14 -12.81
N THR A 96 -4.85 2.29 -12.73
CA THR A 96 -6.24 2.44 -12.26
C THR A 96 -7.07 3.17 -13.29
N GLN A 97 -8.39 3.03 -13.21
CA GLN A 97 -9.33 3.72 -14.09
C GLN A 97 -10.19 4.74 -13.34
N GLY A 98 -10.16 4.71 -12.02
CA GLY A 98 -11.01 5.53 -11.17
C GLY A 98 -10.25 6.49 -10.27
N ARG A 99 -10.54 6.44 -8.97
CA ARG A 99 -10.06 7.41 -7.99
C ARG A 99 -8.76 7.01 -7.30
N LEU A 100 -8.40 5.73 -7.36
CA LEU A 100 -7.17 5.27 -6.76
C LEU A 100 -5.98 5.66 -7.63
N GLN A 101 -4.83 5.82 -7.01
CA GLN A 101 -3.58 6.15 -7.69
C GLN A 101 -2.91 4.89 -8.22
N ALA A 102 -2.35 4.98 -9.42
CA ALA A 102 -1.46 3.95 -9.96
C ALA A 102 -0.18 3.88 -9.14
N GLY A 103 0.47 2.73 -9.12
CA GLY A 103 1.67 2.58 -8.32
C GLY A 103 2.40 1.25 -8.49
N ARG A 104 3.35 1.05 -7.58
CA ARG A 104 4.18 -0.14 -7.47
C ARG A 104 4.31 -0.53 -6.01
N LEU A 105 4.38 -1.82 -5.74
CA LEU A 105 4.47 -2.38 -4.41
C LEU A 105 5.29 -3.67 -4.44
N VAL A 106 6.14 -3.87 -3.47
CA VAL A 106 6.90 -5.11 -3.28
C VAL A 106 6.43 -5.78 -2.00
N SER A 107 6.52 -7.11 -1.92
CA SER A 107 6.11 -7.85 -0.72
C SER A 107 6.80 -7.33 0.54
N GLY A 108 6.01 -7.06 1.57
CA GLY A 108 6.42 -6.44 2.82
C GLY A 108 6.36 -4.90 2.84
N GLU A 109 5.91 -4.27 1.75
CA GLU A 109 5.76 -2.82 1.64
C GLU A 109 4.29 -2.39 1.63
N ARG A 110 4.09 -1.08 1.72
CA ARG A 110 2.81 -0.41 1.49
C ARG A 110 2.97 0.73 0.49
N ALA A 111 1.96 0.97 -0.32
CA ALA A 111 1.94 2.04 -1.31
C ALA A 111 0.70 2.91 -1.14
N LEU A 112 0.88 4.22 -1.24
CA LEU A 112 -0.20 5.19 -1.18
C LEU A 112 -1.08 5.06 -2.43
N VAL A 113 -2.40 4.87 -2.23
CA VAL A 113 -3.37 4.73 -3.32
C VAL A 113 -4.47 5.78 -3.32
N PHE A 114 -4.65 6.52 -2.22
CA PHE A 114 -5.64 7.60 -2.13
C PHE A 114 -5.22 8.64 -1.10
N VAL A 115 -5.43 9.91 -1.43
CA VAL A 115 -5.26 11.06 -0.51
C VAL A 115 -6.45 11.99 -0.67
N GLY A 116 -7.02 12.41 0.44
CA GLY A 116 -8.08 13.41 0.46
C GLY A 116 -9.26 13.04 1.35
N THR A 117 -10.35 13.74 1.14
CA THR A 117 -11.59 13.50 1.88
C THR A 117 -12.30 12.28 1.33
N VAL A 118 -12.65 11.34 2.21
CA VAL A 118 -13.38 10.12 1.85
C VAL A 118 -14.76 10.50 1.29
N PRO A 119 -15.03 10.16 0.00
CA PRO A 119 -16.16 10.77 -0.71
C PRO A 119 -17.49 10.07 -0.49
N GLY A 120 -17.51 8.88 0.04
CA GLY A 120 -18.73 8.08 0.18
C GLY A 120 -18.53 6.82 1.01
N THR A 121 -19.58 6.04 1.13
CA THR A 121 -19.59 4.80 1.93
C THR A 121 -18.77 3.67 1.35
N THR A 122 -18.46 3.76 0.06
CA THR A 122 -17.66 2.76 -0.66
C THR A 122 -16.73 3.47 -1.62
N LEU A 123 -15.49 3.04 -1.68
CA LEU A 123 -14.52 3.45 -2.68
C LEU A 123 -14.31 2.30 -3.67
N GLU A 124 -14.67 2.52 -4.92
CA GLU A 124 -14.59 1.52 -5.99
C GLU A 124 -13.61 1.96 -7.08
N ASP A 125 -12.86 0.99 -7.60
CA ASP A 125 -11.96 1.20 -8.73
C ASP A 125 -11.69 -0.13 -9.45
N GLN A 126 -11.13 -0.03 -10.66
CA GLN A 126 -10.65 -1.16 -11.43
C GLN A 126 -9.15 -0.99 -11.66
N MET A 127 -8.37 -1.97 -11.21
CA MET A 127 -6.93 -2.01 -11.39
C MET A 127 -6.54 -3.06 -12.43
N GLN A 128 -5.59 -2.69 -13.28
CA GLN A 128 -4.81 -3.63 -14.08
C GLN A 128 -3.49 -3.86 -13.36
N VAL A 129 -3.27 -5.07 -12.86
CA VAL A 129 -2.11 -5.40 -12.04
C VAL A 129 -1.20 -6.35 -12.81
N ARG A 130 0.06 -6.00 -12.93
CA ARG A 130 1.13 -6.86 -13.37
C ARG A 130 1.88 -7.39 -12.15
N LEU A 131 1.87 -8.69 -11.98
CA LEU A 131 2.59 -9.39 -10.93
C LEU A 131 3.89 -9.97 -11.49
N ARG A 132 4.98 -9.82 -10.77
CA ARG A 132 6.26 -10.46 -11.06
C ARG A 132 6.80 -11.17 -9.84
N SER A 133 7.42 -12.31 -10.05
CA SER A 133 8.12 -13.05 -8.99
C SER A 133 9.44 -13.60 -9.54
N ASN A 134 10.45 -13.63 -8.68
CA ASN A 134 11.75 -14.27 -8.98
C ASN A 134 11.82 -15.72 -8.48
N ALA A 135 10.78 -16.22 -7.85
CA ALA A 135 10.74 -17.57 -7.30
C ALA A 135 9.99 -18.53 -8.22
N ASP A 136 10.34 -19.80 -8.09
CA ASP A 136 9.63 -20.89 -8.73
C ASP A 136 8.26 -21.09 -8.05
N TRP A 137 7.20 -20.72 -8.73
CA TRP A 137 5.82 -20.87 -8.29
C TRP A 137 5.22 -22.23 -8.69
N SER A 138 6.05 -23.11 -9.26
CA SER A 138 5.60 -24.36 -9.88
C SER A 138 4.96 -25.35 -8.91
N SER A 139 5.12 -25.18 -7.61
CA SER A 139 4.72 -26.20 -6.64
C SER A 139 3.52 -25.86 -5.75
N ASN A 140 3.05 -24.61 -5.66
CA ASN A 140 1.94 -24.25 -4.78
C ASN A 140 1.11 -23.10 -5.33
N SER A 141 -0.20 -23.26 -5.40
CA SER A 141 -1.13 -22.15 -5.59
C SER A 141 -1.02 -21.22 -4.38
N ARG A 142 -0.59 -19.99 -4.60
CA ARG A 142 -0.46 -18.99 -3.55
C ARG A 142 -1.57 -17.98 -3.67
N ARG A 143 -2.12 -17.61 -2.53
CA ARG A 143 -3.05 -16.49 -2.42
C ARG A 143 -2.26 -15.23 -2.09
N LEU A 144 -2.42 -14.19 -2.90
CA LEU A 144 -1.90 -12.87 -2.60
C LEU A 144 -2.97 -12.11 -1.82
N ASP A 145 -2.71 -11.87 -0.56
CA ASP A 145 -3.63 -11.15 0.33
C ASP A 145 -3.23 -9.68 0.41
N PHE A 146 -3.57 -8.90 -0.63
CA PHE A 146 -3.54 -7.45 -0.52
C PHE A 146 -4.63 -7.00 0.45
N HIS A 147 -4.33 -5.94 1.19
CA HIS A 147 -5.35 -5.27 1.99
C HIS A 147 -5.14 -3.74 1.98
N PHE A 148 -6.13 -3.02 2.45
CA PHE A 148 -6.10 -1.57 2.49
C PHE A 148 -6.12 -1.05 3.92
N GLU A 149 -5.34 0.00 4.18
CA GLU A 149 -5.22 0.66 5.47
C GLU A 149 -5.47 2.15 5.31
N LEU A 150 -6.21 2.75 6.24
CA LEU A 150 -6.51 4.17 6.28
C LEU A 150 -5.79 4.82 7.45
N GLU A 151 -5.06 5.88 7.17
CA GLU A 151 -4.54 6.84 8.15
C GLU A 151 -5.36 8.13 8.05
N ILE A 152 -5.94 8.56 9.17
CA ILE A 152 -6.69 9.82 9.27
C ILE A 152 -5.72 10.93 9.67
N ASP A 153 -5.89 12.10 9.03
CA ASP A 153 -5.12 13.31 9.31
C ASP A 153 -5.52 13.96 10.65
#